data_8d9773c45fce04102172b489c697fbed
#
_entry.id   8d9773c45fce04102172b489c697fbed
#
_cell.length_a   1.000
_cell.length_b   1.000
_cell.length_c   1.000
_cell.angle_alpha   90.00
_cell.angle_beta   90.00
_cell.angle_gamma   90.00
#
_symmetry.space_group_name_H-M   'P 1'
#
loop_
_entity.id
_entity.type
_entity.pdbx_description
1 polymer ?
#
loop_
_entity_poly.entity_id
_entity_poly.type
_entity_poly.pdbx_seq_one_letter_code
_entity_poly.pdbx_strand_id
1 'polypeptide(L)'
;MKNIYHSDIYKFQEPVKSYWEDTTKENFNLSKLTKDISSEVVVIGGGYTGLLCAINLIENYNLDVILLEAGKVGWGASSRNGGFCSFPPIKISYKKLQKIYGKDETKKFFKNSVEGSNYTKDIISNYNIDCDVTGDCNFILAHHPNKFQQIKEQAEVYKNEFGIEANIYSKEEFDKIGHTGTEQFGALSYKPGF
;
A
#
# COMPACT_ATOMS: atom_id res chain seq x y z
N MET A 1 3.17 20.13 -26.94
CA MET A 1 2.35 18.92 -26.72
C MET A 1 1.08 19.32 -25.96
N LYS A 2 -0.10 18.83 -26.35
CA LYS A 2 -1.30 19.02 -25.50
C LYS A 2 -1.15 18.19 -24.24
N ASN A 3 -1.39 18.79 -23.07
CA ASN A 3 -1.40 18.07 -21.83
C ASN A 3 -2.50 16.98 -21.87
N ILE A 4 -2.13 15.75 -21.54
CA ILE A 4 -3.08 14.61 -21.51
C ILE A 4 -3.97 14.69 -20.26
N TYR A 5 -3.44 15.27 -19.17
CA TYR A 5 -4.12 15.37 -17.88
C TYR A 5 -4.45 16.82 -17.52
N HIS A 6 -5.27 16.99 -16.48
CA HIS A 6 -5.57 18.31 -15.91
C HIS A 6 -4.28 19.07 -15.52
N SER A 7 -4.29 20.39 -15.69
CA SER A 7 -3.09 21.23 -15.46
C SER A 7 -2.49 21.10 -14.07
N ASP A 8 -3.31 20.85 -13.06
CA ASP A 8 -2.85 20.77 -11.67
C ASP A 8 -1.92 19.58 -11.42
N ILE A 9 -1.97 18.53 -12.25
CA ILE A 9 -1.06 17.38 -12.11
C ILE A 9 0.39 17.72 -12.53
N TYR A 10 0.59 18.84 -13.18
CA TYR A 10 1.92 19.32 -13.61
C TYR A 10 2.52 20.39 -12.69
N LYS A 11 1.85 20.71 -11.59
CA LYS A 11 2.30 21.72 -10.62
C LYS A 11 3.27 21.13 -9.59
N PHE A 12 4.31 20.48 -10.06
CA PHE A 12 5.29 19.73 -9.27
C PHE A 12 6.00 20.54 -8.19
N GLN A 13 6.00 21.89 -8.29
CA GLN A 13 6.63 22.76 -7.31
C GLN A 13 5.68 23.21 -6.18
N GLU A 14 4.39 22.95 -6.31
CA GLU A 14 3.43 23.26 -5.25
C GLU A 14 3.45 22.19 -4.16
N PRO A 15 3.37 22.57 -2.87
CA PRO A 15 3.31 21.60 -1.78
C PRO A 15 2.08 20.70 -1.87
N VAL A 16 2.21 19.46 -1.45
CA VAL A 16 1.13 18.47 -1.44
C VAL A 16 0.05 18.85 -0.43
N LYS A 17 0.43 19.49 0.69
CA LYS A 17 -0.43 19.83 1.84
C LYS A 17 -1.18 18.61 2.37
N SER A 18 -0.51 17.47 2.41
CA SER A 18 -1.03 16.24 2.99
C SER A 18 -0.60 16.12 4.44
N TYR A 19 -1.29 15.27 5.20
CA TYR A 19 -0.86 14.91 6.55
C TYR A 19 0.59 14.40 6.57
N TRP A 20 0.97 13.58 5.62
CA TRP A 20 2.31 13.01 5.51
C TRP A 20 3.40 14.07 5.26
N GLU A 21 3.12 15.08 4.44
CA GLU A 21 4.05 16.20 4.23
C GLU A 21 4.20 17.04 5.51
N ASP A 22 3.11 17.30 6.23
CA ASP A 22 3.11 18.12 7.45
C ASP A 22 3.81 17.42 8.63
N THR A 23 3.75 16.11 8.70
CA THR A 23 4.37 15.33 9.80
C THR A 23 5.81 14.94 9.52
N THR A 24 6.25 14.94 8.24
CA THR A 24 7.63 14.64 7.87
C THR A 24 8.54 15.82 8.18
N LYS A 25 9.53 15.61 9.05
CA LYS A 25 10.50 16.64 9.46
C LYS A 25 11.73 16.71 8.55
N GLU A 26 11.93 15.72 7.71
CA GLU A 26 13.10 15.63 6.84
C GLU A 26 12.96 16.54 5.63
N ASN A 27 14.01 17.29 5.36
CA ASN A 27 14.10 18.16 4.18
C ASN A 27 15.28 17.69 3.32
N PHE A 28 14.98 17.01 2.22
CA PHE A 28 16.00 16.53 1.29
C PHE A 28 16.45 17.68 0.40
N ASN A 29 17.70 18.13 0.58
CA ASN A 29 18.32 19.12 -0.29
C ASN A 29 18.91 18.42 -1.53
N LEU A 30 18.06 18.07 -2.48
CA LEU A 30 18.45 17.36 -3.69
C LEU A 30 18.94 18.32 -4.77
N SER A 31 20.01 17.93 -5.46
CA SER A 31 20.57 18.71 -6.56
C SER A 31 19.68 18.65 -7.79
N LYS A 32 19.52 19.78 -8.49
CA LYS A 32 18.88 19.81 -9.80
C LYS A 32 19.81 19.24 -10.86
N LEU A 33 19.25 18.50 -11.80
CA LEU A 33 19.97 18.08 -12.99
C LEU A 33 20.20 19.30 -13.89
N THR A 34 21.46 19.74 -14.01
CA THR A 34 21.87 20.95 -14.77
C THR A 34 22.82 20.65 -15.91
N LYS A 35 23.22 19.38 -16.08
CA LYS A 35 24.16 18.94 -17.12
C LYS A 35 23.84 17.49 -17.52
N ASP A 36 24.38 17.10 -18.67
CA ASP A 36 24.33 15.71 -19.11
C ASP A 36 25.14 14.83 -18.14
N ILE A 37 24.55 13.72 -17.74
CA ILE A 37 25.18 12.71 -16.87
C ILE A 37 24.88 11.33 -17.46
N SER A 38 25.74 10.37 -17.14
CA SER A 38 25.57 8.98 -17.55
C SER A 38 25.48 8.08 -16.32
N SER A 39 24.71 7.03 -16.42
CA SER A 39 24.52 6.01 -15.40
C SER A 39 24.11 4.71 -16.09
N GLU A 40 24.29 3.57 -15.43
CA GLU A 40 23.84 2.28 -15.95
C GLU A 40 22.31 2.20 -16.02
N VAL A 41 21.62 2.78 -15.01
CA VAL A 41 20.16 2.81 -14.95
C VAL A 41 19.66 4.18 -14.55
N VAL A 42 18.60 4.63 -15.22
CA VAL A 42 17.86 5.84 -14.86
C VAL A 42 16.45 5.45 -14.43
N VAL A 43 16.08 5.80 -13.22
CA VAL A 43 14.72 5.64 -12.66
C VAL A 43 14.02 7.00 -12.70
N ILE A 44 12.83 7.05 -13.30
CA ILE A 44 12.03 8.27 -13.40
C ILE A 44 10.85 8.20 -12.42
N GLY A 45 10.84 9.12 -11.46
CA GLY A 45 9.82 9.26 -10.43
C GLY A 45 10.27 8.80 -9.04
N GLY A 46 10.22 9.69 -8.07
CA GLY A 46 10.61 9.49 -6.66
C GLY A 46 9.45 9.10 -5.74
N GLY A 47 8.48 8.33 -6.24
CA GLY A 47 7.46 7.68 -5.41
C GLY A 47 7.91 6.31 -4.90
N TYR A 48 7.06 5.58 -4.17
CA TYR A 48 7.38 4.25 -3.62
C TYR A 48 7.99 3.30 -4.65
N THR A 49 7.37 3.20 -5.82
CA THR A 49 7.84 2.28 -6.87
C THR A 49 9.25 2.62 -7.36
N GLY A 50 9.51 3.90 -7.64
CA GLY A 50 10.82 4.31 -8.14
C GLY A 50 11.91 4.20 -7.09
N LEU A 51 11.64 4.62 -5.85
CA LEU A 51 12.59 4.51 -4.75
C LEU A 51 12.94 3.05 -4.46
N LEU A 52 11.95 2.17 -4.31
CA LEU A 52 12.19 0.75 -4.05
C LEU A 52 12.89 0.04 -5.22
N CYS A 53 12.58 0.44 -6.46
CA CYS A 53 13.29 -0.05 -7.63
C CYS A 53 14.77 0.37 -7.60
N ALA A 54 15.06 1.65 -7.34
CA ALA A 54 16.43 2.15 -7.27
C ALA A 54 17.22 1.48 -6.14
N ILE A 55 16.66 1.37 -4.94
CA ILE A 55 17.28 0.68 -3.80
C ILE A 55 17.62 -0.77 -4.16
N ASN A 56 16.65 -1.50 -4.72
CA ASN A 56 16.83 -2.90 -5.10
C ASN A 56 17.94 -3.09 -6.14
N LEU A 57 18.00 -2.21 -7.16
CA LEU A 57 19.04 -2.25 -8.19
C LEU A 57 20.45 -1.99 -7.61
N ILE A 58 20.56 -1.05 -6.68
CA ILE A 58 21.82 -0.75 -6.02
C ILE A 58 22.25 -1.90 -5.10
N GLU A 59 21.37 -2.35 -4.22
CA GLU A 59 21.74 -3.30 -3.16
C GLU A 59 21.93 -4.73 -3.66
N ASN A 60 21.07 -5.19 -4.56
CA ASN A 60 21.12 -6.58 -5.02
C ASN A 60 21.91 -6.78 -6.31
N TYR A 61 22.13 -5.71 -7.10
CA TYR A 61 22.82 -5.82 -8.38
C TYR A 61 24.05 -4.93 -8.48
N ASN A 62 24.31 -4.09 -7.45
CA ASN A 62 25.44 -3.16 -7.40
C ASN A 62 25.56 -2.26 -8.65
N LEU A 63 24.41 -1.82 -9.18
CA LEU A 63 24.35 -0.97 -10.36
C LEU A 63 24.48 0.51 -10.00
N ASP A 64 25.06 1.30 -10.90
CA ASP A 64 25.03 2.75 -10.82
C ASP A 64 23.65 3.27 -11.26
N VAL A 65 22.89 3.85 -10.31
CA VAL A 65 21.51 4.25 -10.51
C VAL A 65 21.32 5.74 -10.25
N ILE A 66 20.69 6.41 -11.19
CA ILE A 66 20.22 7.79 -11.02
C ILE A 66 18.70 7.80 -10.96
N LEU A 67 18.14 8.40 -9.89
CA LEU A 67 16.71 8.64 -9.78
C LEU A 67 16.40 10.12 -10.07
N LEU A 68 15.50 10.36 -11.01
CA LEU A 68 15.02 11.68 -11.40
C LEU A 68 13.57 11.90 -10.93
N GLU A 69 13.33 12.98 -10.19
CA GLU A 69 12.02 13.39 -9.72
C GLU A 69 11.69 14.81 -10.21
N ALA A 70 10.49 15.02 -10.72
CA ALA A 70 10.07 16.31 -11.27
C ALA A 70 9.72 17.35 -10.19
N GLY A 71 9.30 16.87 -9.02
CA GLY A 71 8.92 17.69 -7.88
C GLY A 71 9.73 17.37 -6.63
N LYS A 72 9.06 17.29 -5.49
CA LYS A 72 9.63 16.73 -4.26
C LYS A 72 9.50 15.21 -4.29
N VAL A 73 10.40 14.51 -3.62
CA VAL A 73 10.27 13.05 -3.40
C VAL A 73 8.91 12.76 -2.75
N GLY A 74 8.19 11.80 -3.32
CA GLY A 74 6.85 11.44 -2.85
C GLY A 74 5.72 12.39 -3.27
N TRP A 75 5.97 13.44 -4.05
CA TRP A 75 4.96 14.45 -4.43
C TRP A 75 3.67 13.86 -5.02
N GLY A 76 3.76 12.73 -5.70
CA GLY A 76 2.62 12.04 -6.31
C GLY A 76 1.72 11.32 -5.30
N ALA A 77 1.16 10.18 -5.69
CA ALA A 77 0.25 9.36 -4.89
C ALA A 77 0.90 8.83 -3.59
N SER A 78 2.22 8.72 -3.54
CA SER A 78 2.94 8.20 -2.37
C SER A 78 2.78 9.05 -1.10
N SER A 79 2.52 10.36 -1.24
CA SER A 79 2.21 11.25 -0.10
C SER A 79 0.75 11.69 -0.04
N ARG A 80 -0.14 11.03 -0.79
CA ARG A 80 -1.57 11.40 -0.89
C ARG A 80 -2.51 10.24 -0.59
N ASN A 81 -1.99 9.12 -0.10
CA ASN A 81 -2.77 7.94 0.22
C ASN A 81 -3.15 7.90 1.72
N GLY A 82 -3.95 6.93 2.11
CA GLY A 82 -4.41 6.78 3.50
C GLY A 82 -3.40 6.12 4.44
N GLY A 83 -2.22 5.69 3.96
CA GLY A 83 -1.18 5.05 4.77
C GLY A 83 -1.46 3.59 5.13
N PHE A 84 -2.55 3.00 4.68
CA PHE A 84 -2.87 1.60 5.00
C PHE A 84 -1.97 0.63 4.24
N CYS A 85 -1.22 -0.18 4.96
CA CYS A 85 -0.54 -1.34 4.42
C CYS A 85 -1.42 -2.58 4.57
N SER A 86 -2.24 -2.86 3.59
CA SER A 86 -3.22 -3.95 3.62
C SER A 86 -3.26 -4.74 2.31
N PHE A 87 -3.72 -6.00 2.40
CA PHE A 87 -3.99 -6.80 1.21
C PHE A 87 -5.43 -7.34 1.24
N PRO A 88 -6.03 -7.72 0.10
CA PRO A 88 -5.63 -7.28 -1.22
C PRO A 88 -5.91 -5.77 -1.39
N PRO A 89 -5.11 -5.05 -2.15
CA PRO A 89 -5.26 -3.61 -2.31
C PRO A 89 -6.41 -3.24 -3.27
N ILE A 90 -7.44 -4.07 -3.33
CA ILE A 90 -8.55 -3.93 -4.28
C ILE A 90 -9.91 -4.24 -3.64
N LYS A 91 -10.97 -3.65 -4.20
CA LYS A 91 -12.36 -3.86 -3.76
C LYS A 91 -13.11 -4.96 -4.54
N ILE A 92 -12.39 -5.80 -5.31
CA ILE A 92 -12.98 -6.88 -6.10
C ILE A 92 -12.88 -8.18 -5.30
N SER A 93 -13.99 -8.94 -5.21
CA SER A 93 -13.98 -10.22 -4.50
C SER A 93 -13.11 -11.27 -5.21
N TYR A 94 -12.55 -12.19 -4.43
CA TYR A 94 -11.77 -13.32 -4.94
C TYR A 94 -12.50 -14.10 -6.02
N LYS A 95 -13.78 -14.45 -5.78
CA LYS A 95 -14.63 -15.14 -6.76
C LYS A 95 -14.78 -14.38 -8.09
N LYS A 96 -14.87 -13.05 -8.03
CA LYS A 96 -14.97 -12.22 -9.24
C LYS A 96 -13.65 -12.16 -10.01
N LEU A 97 -12.53 -12.07 -9.31
CA LEU A 97 -11.20 -12.14 -9.93
C LEU A 97 -10.98 -13.48 -10.63
N GLN A 98 -11.34 -14.58 -9.98
CA GLN A 98 -11.24 -15.91 -10.60
C GLN A 98 -12.06 -16.04 -11.90
N LYS A 99 -13.21 -15.39 -11.98
CA LYS A 99 -14.01 -15.37 -13.21
C LYS A 99 -13.36 -14.59 -14.34
N ILE A 100 -12.58 -13.55 -14.03
CA ILE A 100 -11.95 -12.68 -15.02
C ILE A 100 -10.59 -13.23 -15.46
N TYR A 101 -9.77 -13.67 -14.52
CA TYR A 101 -8.36 -14.02 -14.75
C TYR A 101 -8.03 -15.49 -14.55
N GLY A 102 -9.00 -16.31 -14.13
CA GLY A 102 -8.78 -17.70 -13.77
C GLY A 102 -8.21 -17.90 -12.36
N LYS A 103 -8.19 -19.16 -11.92
CA LYS A 103 -7.81 -19.53 -10.55
C LYS A 103 -6.35 -19.23 -10.25
N ASP A 104 -5.46 -19.61 -11.16
CA ASP A 104 -4.01 -19.54 -10.92
C ASP A 104 -3.50 -18.10 -10.89
N GLU A 105 -3.91 -17.28 -11.84
CA GLU A 105 -3.53 -15.85 -11.86
C GLU A 105 -4.11 -15.09 -10.66
N THR A 106 -5.31 -15.43 -10.22
CA THR A 106 -5.89 -14.86 -9.00
C THR A 106 -5.08 -15.25 -7.76
N LYS A 107 -4.65 -16.51 -7.66
CA LYS A 107 -3.78 -16.95 -6.56
C LYS A 107 -2.44 -16.22 -6.56
N LYS A 108 -1.79 -16.09 -7.71
CA LYS A 108 -0.53 -15.33 -7.84
C LYS A 108 -0.71 -13.88 -7.40
N PHE A 109 -1.78 -13.22 -7.84
CA PHE A 109 -2.06 -11.84 -7.44
C PHE A 109 -2.18 -11.68 -5.92
N PHE A 110 -2.93 -12.57 -5.25
CA PHE A 110 -3.08 -12.53 -3.80
C PHE A 110 -1.76 -12.83 -3.08
N LYS A 111 -1.02 -13.84 -3.52
CA LYS A 111 0.30 -14.17 -2.97
C LYS A 111 1.26 -12.99 -3.08
N ASN A 112 1.37 -12.37 -4.26
CA ASN A 112 2.21 -11.19 -4.46
C ASN A 112 1.76 -10.01 -3.59
N SER A 113 0.45 -9.85 -3.34
CA SER A 113 -0.06 -8.79 -2.46
C SER A 113 0.34 -9.02 -1.00
N VAL A 114 0.33 -10.25 -0.51
CA VAL A 114 0.83 -10.62 0.82
C VAL A 114 2.33 -10.37 0.92
N GLU A 115 3.09 -10.83 -0.06
CA GLU A 115 4.54 -10.61 -0.15
C GLU A 115 4.87 -9.12 -0.16
N GLY A 116 4.11 -8.29 -0.89
CA GLY A 116 4.29 -6.85 -0.92
C GLY A 116 4.04 -6.18 0.43
N SER A 117 3.02 -6.62 1.18
CA SER A 117 2.77 -6.11 2.54
C SER A 117 3.89 -6.50 3.51
N ASN A 118 4.38 -7.73 3.46
CA ASN A 118 5.50 -8.18 4.27
C ASN A 118 6.79 -7.43 3.91
N TYR A 119 7.08 -7.27 2.62
CA TYR A 119 8.23 -6.52 2.14
C TYR A 119 8.21 -5.07 2.61
N THR A 120 7.05 -4.42 2.63
CA THR A 120 6.91 -3.06 3.18
C THR A 120 7.30 -3.02 4.65
N LYS A 121 6.85 -3.99 5.44
CA LYS A 121 7.22 -4.12 6.85
C LYS A 121 8.73 -4.34 7.04
N ASP A 122 9.31 -5.19 6.20
CA ASP A 122 10.76 -5.46 6.24
C ASP A 122 11.58 -4.21 5.90
N ILE A 123 11.18 -3.43 4.88
CA ILE A 123 11.83 -2.16 4.55
C ILE A 123 11.76 -1.18 5.73
N ILE A 124 10.59 -0.99 6.32
CA ILE A 124 10.42 -0.11 7.48
C ILE A 124 11.36 -0.53 8.62
N SER A 125 11.43 -1.82 8.91
CA SER A 125 12.27 -2.37 9.97
C SER A 125 13.76 -2.28 9.65
N ASN A 126 14.17 -2.70 8.45
CA ASN A 126 15.58 -2.77 8.06
C ASN A 126 16.24 -1.40 7.97
N TYR A 127 15.48 -0.38 7.55
CA TYR A 127 15.96 1.00 7.47
C TYR A 127 15.62 1.86 8.69
N ASN A 128 14.96 1.28 9.71
CA ASN A 128 14.48 2.00 10.89
C ASN A 128 13.68 3.26 10.53
N ILE A 129 12.74 3.13 9.59
CA ILE A 129 11.93 4.25 9.12
C ILE A 129 10.95 4.66 10.22
N ASP A 130 11.05 5.89 10.69
CA ASP A 130 10.09 6.51 11.62
C ASP A 130 8.86 6.97 10.84
N CYS A 131 7.84 6.12 10.78
CA CYS A 131 6.62 6.37 9.99
C CYS A 131 5.33 6.06 10.76
N ASP A 132 5.37 6.17 12.09
CA ASP A 132 4.21 6.01 12.98
C ASP A 132 3.42 4.71 12.72
N VAL A 133 4.12 3.59 12.55
CA VAL A 133 3.47 2.28 12.35
C VAL A 133 2.53 1.98 13.50
N THR A 134 1.24 1.77 13.19
CA THR A 134 0.21 1.47 14.17
C THR A 134 -0.57 0.22 13.80
N GLY A 135 -0.96 -0.55 14.83
CA GLY A 135 -1.69 -1.79 14.63
C GLY A 135 -0.81 -2.96 14.16
N ASP A 136 -1.42 -4.13 14.04
CA ASP A 136 -0.77 -5.37 13.61
C ASP A 136 -1.67 -6.23 12.71
N CYS A 137 -2.87 -5.75 12.42
CA CYS A 137 -3.85 -6.43 11.59
C CYS A 137 -4.82 -5.44 10.93
N ASN A 138 -5.50 -5.89 9.89
CA ASN A 138 -6.60 -5.15 9.28
C ASN A 138 -7.94 -5.65 9.81
N PHE A 139 -8.92 -4.73 9.89
CA PHE A 139 -10.32 -5.06 10.16
C PHE A 139 -11.22 -4.72 8.99
N ILE A 140 -12.12 -5.64 8.64
CA ILE A 140 -13.24 -5.41 7.73
C ILE A 140 -14.52 -5.52 8.55
N LEU A 141 -15.29 -4.43 8.60
CA LEU A 141 -16.56 -4.39 9.34
C LEU A 141 -17.72 -4.69 8.40
N ALA A 142 -18.64 -5.48 8.88
CA ALA A 142 -19.93 -5.69 8.24
C ALA A 142 -20.90 -4.55 8.61
N HIS A 143 -21.18 -3.69 7.66
CA HIS A 143 -22.13 -2.56 7.80
C HIS A 143 -23.59 -2.95 7.46
N HIS A 144 -23.85 -4.23 7.23
CA HIS A 144 -25.18 -4.80 6.98
C HIS A 144 -25.16 -6.28 7.32
N PRO A 145 -26.26 -6.89 7.82
CA PRO A 145 -26.30 -8.32 8.19
C PRO A 145 -25.83 -9.26 7.09
N ASN A 146 -26.23 -9.01 5.83
CA ASN A 146 -25.81 -9.81 4.68
C ASN A 146 -24.30 -9.72 4.41
N LYS A 147 -23.64 -8.64 4.84
CA LYS A 147 -22.18 -8.48 4.69
C LYS A 147 -21.42 -9.34 5.69
N PHE A 148 -22.02 -9.63 6.85
CA PHE A 148 -21.39 -10.51 7.82
C PHE A 148 -21.18 -11.93 7.27
N GLN A 149 -22.16 -12.45 6.53
CA GLN A 149 -21.97 -13.75 5.87
C GLN A 149 -20.87 -13.69 4.78
N GLN A 150 -20.80 -12.60 4.03
CA GLN A 150 -19.77 -12.43 3.00
C GLN A 150 -18.35 -12.37 3.58
N ILE A 151 -18.15 -11.69 4.73
CA ILE A 151 -16.82 -11.65 5.36
C ILE A 151 -16.44 -12.98 6.01
N LYS A 152 -17.39 -13.80 6.45
CA LYS A 152 -17.12 -15.19 6.88
C LYS A 152 -16.58 -16.03 5.72
N GLU A 153 -17.23 -15.98 4.56
CA GLU A 153 -16.75 -16.65 3.35
C GLU A 153 -15.35 -16.15 2.93
N GLN A 154 -15.09 -14.86 3.09
CA GLN A 154 -13.78 -14.27 2.81
C GLN A 154 -12.72 -14.78 3.78
N ALA A 155 -13.04 -14.91 5.08
CA ALA A 155 -12.12 -15.47 6.07
C ALA A 155 -11.72 -16.93 5.73
N GLU A 156 -12.68 -17.74 5.29
CA GLU A 156 -12.40 -19.10 4.84
C GLU A 156 -11.47 -19.15 3.63
N VAL A 157 -11.68 -18.25 2.65
CA VAL A 157 -10.76 -18.12 1.50
C VAL A 157 -9.36 -17.74 1.97
N TYR A 158 -9.24 -16.78 2.89
CA TYR A 158 -7.94 -16.33 3.41
C TYR A 158 -7.20 -17.48 4.10
N LYS A 159 -7.88 -18.24 4.96
CA LYS A 159 -7.31 -19.39 5.65
C LYS A 159 -6.93 -20.52 4.68
N ASN A 160 -7.87 -20.95 3.86
CA ASN A 160 -7.74 -22.20 3.11
C ASN A 160 -6.91 -22.07 1.83
N GLU A 161 -6.97 -20.89 1.16
CA GLU A 161 -6.25 -20.68 -0.09
C GLU A 161 -4.89 -20.02 0.10
N PHE A 162 -4.70 -19.26 1.20
CA PHE A 162 -3.51 -18.44 1.42
C PHE A 162 -2.80 -18.67 2.75
N GLY A 163 -3.36 -19.49 3.65
CA GLY A 163 -2.77 -19.72 4.98
C GLY A 163 -2.73 -18.47 5.86
N ILE A 164 -3.61 -17.51 5.60
CA ILE A 164 -3.63 -16.24 6.30
C ILE A 164 -4.41 -16.38 7.60
N GLU A 165 -3.83 -15.87 8.69
CA GLU A 165 -4.54 -15.73 9.95
C GLU A 165 -5.73 -14.78 9.78
N ALA A 166 -6.94 -15.29 9.98
CA ALA A 166 -8.17 -14.54 9.83
C ALA A 166 -9.16 -14.93 10.94
N ASN A 167 -9.68 -13.96 11.68
CA ASN A 167 -10.58 -14.18 12.79
C ASN A 167 -11.88 -13.45 12.57
N ILE A 168 -13.00 -14.12 12.88
CA ILE A 168 -14.35 -13.56 12.78
C ILE A 168 -14.82 -13.19 14.20
N TYR A 169 -15.41 -12.02 14.31
CA TYR A 169 -16.00 -11.50 15.53
C TYR A 169 -17.49 -11.23 15.30
N SER A 170 -18.35 -11.73 16.18
CA SER A 170 -19.73 -11.28 16.24
C SER A 170 -19.80 -9.79 16.58
N LYS A 171 -21.00 -9.20 16.48
CA LYS A 171 -21.20 -7.82 16.93
C LYS A 171 -20.78 -7.63 18.38
N GLU A 172 -21.24 -8.49 19.26
CA GLU A 172 -20.99 -8.44 20.70
C GLU A 172 -19.52 -8.64 21.07
N GLU A 173 -18.80 -9.46 20.32
CA GLU A 173 -17.36 -9.66 20.48
C GLU A 173 -16.58 -8.43 20.01
N PHE A 174 -16.96 -7.88 18.86
CA PHE A 174 -16.28 -6.71 18.31
C PHE A 174 -16.56 -5.43 19.12
N ASP A 175 -17.75 -5.26 19.69
CA ASP A 175 -18.10 -4.14 20.58
C ASP A 175 -17.18 -4.05 21.82
N LYS A 176 -16.49 -5.15 22.19
CA LYS A 176 -15.54 -5.18 23.31
C LYS A 176 -14.12 -4.74 22.96
N ILE A 177 -13.73 -4.83 21.68
CA ILE A 177 -12.35 -4.60 21.23
C ILE A 177 -12.22 -3.47 20.19
N GLY A 178 -13.31 -3.15 19.51
CA GLY A 178 -13.37 -2.12 18.49
C GLY A 178 -14.29 -0.97 18.87
N HIS A 179 -14.94 -0.36 17.86
CA HIS A 179 -15.93 0.67 18.09
C HIS A 179 -17.35 0.07 18.17
N THR A 180 -18.19 0.65 19.02
CA THR A 180 -19.60 0.32 19.11
C THR A 180 -20.42 1.18 18.15
N GLY A 181 -21.40 0.57 17.47
CA GLY A 181 -22.26 1.29 16.53
C GLY A 181 -23.53 0.51 16.19
N THR A 182 -24.58 1.23 15.80
CA THR A 182 -25.87 0.62 15.42
C THR A 182 -25.80 -0.14 14.10
N GLU A 183 -24.91 0.28 13.19
CA GLU A 183 -24.75 -0.29 11.86
C GLU A 183 -23.53 -1.21 11.74
N GLN A 184 -23.00 -1.71 12.85
CA GLN A 184 -21.95 -2.70 12.91
C GLN A 184 -22.56 -4.08 13.20
N PHE A 185 -22.32 -5.08 12.36
CA PHE A 185 -22.90 -6.44 12.41
C PHE A 185 -21.85 -7.53 12.56
N GLY A 186 -20.65 -7.19 13.00
CA GLY A 186 -19.50 -8.07 13.17
C GLY A 186 -18.33 -7.67 12.31
N ALA A 187 -17.20 -8.33 12.51
CA ALA A 187 -15.95 -8.00 11.87
C ALA A 187 -15.12 -9.22 11.49
N LEU A 188 -14.22 -9.04 10.56
CA LEU A 188 -13.12 -9.93 10.22
C LEU A 188 -11.81 -9.21 10.51
N SER A 189 -10.90 -9.78 11.30
CA SER A 189 -9.50 -9.37 11.32
C SER A 189 -8.64 -10.32 10.50
N TYR A 190 -7.57 -9.81 9.91
CA TYR A 190 -6.62 -10.62 9.14
C TYR A 190 -5.23 -9.98 9.09
N LYS A 191 -4.19 -10.83 8.91
CA LYS A 191 -2.79 -10.45 8.74
C LYS A 191 -2.29 -10.87 7.34
N PRO A 192 -1.26 -10.19 6.77
CA PRO A 192 -0.59 -9.00 7.29
C PRO A 192 -1.42 -7.73 7.12
N GLY A 193 -1.05 -6.71 7.90
CA GLY A 193 -1.60 -5.36 7.78
C GLY A 193 -1.21 -4.48 8.96
N PHE A 194 -1.08 -3.19 8.73
CA PHE A 194 -0.82 -2.13 9.72
C PHE A 194 -1.17 -0.77 9.15
#